data_facbc387c036dd2d29ea834d04b14d8a
#
_entry.id   facbc387c036dd2d29ea834d04b14d8a
#
_cell.length_a   1.000
_cell.length_b   1.000
_cell.length_c   1.000
_cell.angle_alpha   90.00
_cell.angle_beta   90.00
_cell.angle_gamma   90.00
#
_symmetry.space_group_name_H-M   'P 1'
#
loop_
_entity.id
_entity.type
_entity.pdbx_description
1 polymer ?
#
loop_
_entity_poly.entity_id
_entity_poly.type
_entity_poly.pdbx_seq_one_letter_code
_entity_poly.pdbx_strand_id
1 'polypeptide(L)'
;RDVAPSRGLGDVYKRQVVKANDDKPIKVTQLPQSAQQFIKSHFGNSKVAIAKMETDWLDKSYDVIFTDGNKLEFDKQGNWKEINCKYSAVPTSVIPAPILKYVSDNYPDAKVLKIERDKRDYEVKLSNRWELKFDLQFNLIDIDN
;
A
#
# COMPACT_ATOMS: atom_id res chain seq x y z
N ARG A 1 38.51 -12.42 5.51
CA ARG A 1 38.17 -12.01 5.87
C ARG A 1 37.80 -12.44 6.07
N ASP A 2 37.92 -12.13 5.86
CA ASP A 2 37.60 -11.71 6.25
C ASP A 2 37.39 -12.26 6.35
N VAL A 3 37.38 -12.13 5.95
CA VAL A 3 37.05 -11.69 6.36
C VAL A 3 36.81 -11.98 6.41
N ALA A 4 37.10 -12.08 6.15
CA ALA A 4 36.68 -11.50 6.53
C ALA A 4 36.43 -11.85 6.48
N PRO A 5 36.42 -11.78 6.17
CA PRO A 5 36.03 -11.39 6.42
C PRO A 5 35.64 -11.80 6.48
N SER A 6 35.77 -11.61 6.30
CA SER A 6 35.15 -11.07 6.73
C SER A 6 34.65 -11.23 6.87
N ARG A 7 34.33 -11.16 6.62
CA ARG A 7 33.70 -10.57 7.01
C ARG A 7 33.03 -10.31 6.98
N GLY A 8 33.57 -10.38 6.50
CA GLY A 8 32.74 -9.50 6.86
C GLY A 8 32.27 -9.52 6.46
N LEU A 9 32.52 -9.56 6.18
CA LEU A 9 31.70 -9.01 6.18
C LEU A 9 30.98 -9.18 6.34
N GLY A 10 31.24 -9.40 6.40
CA GLY A 10 30.24 -8.95 6.87
C GLY A 10 29.79 -8.85 7.10
N ASP A 11 29.86 -8.95 7.23
CA ASP A 11 29.07 -8.42 7.65
C ASP A 11 28.73 -8.07 7.26
N VAL A 12 29.07 -8.11 7.01
CA VAL A 12 28.34 -7.30 6.83
C VAL A 12 27.85 -7.34 6.30
N TYR A 13 27.92 -7.45 6.24
CA TYR A 13 27.11 -6.99 6.00
C TYR A 13 26.29 -7.17 6.26
N LYS A 14 26.28 -7.71 6.74
CA LYS A 14 25.57 -7.41 7.04
C LYS A 14 25.13 -6.94 7.21
N ARG A 15 25.13 -6.86 7.47
CA ARG A 15 24.75 -5.90 7.53
C ARG A 15 24.69 -5.45 6.97
N GLN A 16 24.97 -5.29 6.80
CA GLN A 16 24.91 -4.47 6.21
C GLN A 16 24.46 -3.94 5.89
N VAL A 17 24.60 -4.45 6.27
CA VAL A 17 24.30 -3.44 5.49
C VAL A 17 23.64 -2.23 5.71
N VAL A 18 24.07 -1.32 5.41
CA VAL A 18 23.49 -0.03 5.53
C VAL A 18 22.28 0.07 4.62
N LYS A 19 21.19 0.56 5.14
CA LYS A 19 20.00 0.70 4.38
C LYS A 19 19.73 2.14 4.03
N ALA A 20 19.25 2.36 2.82
CA ALA A 20 18.73 3.65 2.44
C ALA A 20 17.37 3.89 3.08
N ASN A 21 16.65 2.83 3.43
CA ASN A 21 15.36 2.92 4.10
C ASN A 21 15.41 2.31 5.49
N ASP A 22 14.50 2.71 6.33
CA ASP A 22 14.43 2.28 7.72
C ASP A 22 12.96 2.12 8.10
N ASP A 23 12.63 0.97 8.70
CA ASP A 23 11.29 0.62 9.17
C ASP A 23 11.23 0.76 10.68
N LYS A 24 10.26 1.51 11.16
CA LYS A 24 10.05 1.67 12.60
C LYS A 24 8.61 1.41 12.97
N PRO A 25 8.32 0.56 13.95
CA PRO A 25 6.97 0.49 14.52
C PRO A 25 6.62 1.84 15.16
N ILE A 26 5.38 2.27 14.96
CA ILE A 26 4.88 3.50 15.56
C ILE A 26 3.48 3.25 16.11
N LYS A 27 2.97 4.20 16.88
CA LYS A 27 1.59 4.18 17.32
C LYS A 27 0.70 4.77 16.24
N VAL A 28 -0.55 4.34 16.20
CA VAL A 28 -1.52 4.89 15.23
C VAL A 28 -1.62 6.41 15.38
N THR A 29 -1.52 6.90 16.60
CA THR A 29 -1.59 8.36 16.87
C THR A 29 -0.39 9.12 16.29
N GLN A 30 0.65 8.42 15.88
CA GLN A 30 1.83 9.05 15.25
C GLN A 30 1.72 9.12 13.73
N LEU A 31 0.65 8.55 13.16
CA LEU A 31 0.37 8.70 11.73
C LEU A 31 -0.05 10.14 11.44
N PRO A 32 0.14 10.61 10.20
CA PRO A 32 -0.42 11.89 9.80
C PRO A 32 -1.92 11.94 10.06
N GLN A 33 -2.42 13.12 10.37
CA GLN A 33 -3.83 13.31 10.74
C GLN A 33 -4.78 12.80 9.65
N SER A 34 -4.45 13.05 8.38
CA SER A 34 -5.29 12.61 7.27
C SER A 34 -5.35 11.09 7.17
N ALA A 35 -4.24 10.40 7.50
CA ALA A 35 -4.22 8.94 7.50
C ALA A 35 -5.10 8.39 8.63
N GLN A 36 -5.03 9.01 9.82
CA GLN A 36 -5.89 8.59 10.93
C GLN A 36 -7.36 8.77 10.59
N GLN A 37 -7.71 9.89 9.96
CA GLN A 37 -9.09 10.15 9.53
C GLN A 37 -9.55 9.14 8.50
N PHE A 38 -8.69 8.80 7.54
CA PHE A 38 -9.00 7.82 6.51
C PHE A 38 -9.33 6.45 7.13
N ILE A 39 -8.49 6.00 8.06
CA ILE A 39 -8.71 4.73 8.74
C ILE A 39 -10.04 4.76 9.49
N LYS A 40 -10.31 5.84 10.21
CA LYS A 40 -11.54 5.97 10.98
C LYS A 40 -12.77 5.96 10.07
N SER A 41 -12.69 6.62 8.92
CA SER A 41 -13.83 6.74 8.01
C SER A 41 -14.12 5.47 7.24
N HIS A 42 -13.08 4.72 6.85
CA HIS A 42 -13.25 3.60 5.92
C HIS A 42 -12.90 2.25 6.52
N PHE A 43 -12.17 2.23 7.62
CA PHE A 43 -11.72 1.00 8.27
C PHE A 43 -11.95 1.04 9.77
N GLY A 44 -12.99 1.77 10.19
CA GLY A 44 -13.26 1.99 11.60
C GLY A 44 -13.57 0.73 12.39
N ASN A 45 -14.06 -0.32 11.72
CA ASN A 45 -14.35 -1.61 12.36
C ASN A 45 -13.19 -2.58 12.32
N SER A 46 -12.09 -2.20 11.69
CA SER A 46 -10.90 -3.04 11.58
C SER A 46 -9.95 -2.74 12.72
N LYS A 47 -9.26 -3.76 13.18
CA LYS A 47 -8.30 -3.60 14.27
C LYS A 47 -6.89 -3.57 13.72
N VAL A 48 -6.12 -2.56 14.08
CA VAL A 48 -4.73 -2.42 13.64
C VAL A 48 -3.86 -3.41 14.41
N ALA A 49 -3.11 -4.23 13.67
CA ALA A 49 -2.11 -5.11 14.25
C ALA A 49 -0.79 -4.36 14.45
N ILE A 50 -0.37 -3.59 13.45
CA ILE A 50 0.88 -2.82 13.53
C ILE A 50 0.81 -1.63 12.59
N ALA A 51 1.40 -0.52 13.01
CA ALA A 51 1.65 0.63 12.16
C ALA A 51 3.17 0.84 12.11
N LYS A 52 3.69 1.18 10.92
CA LYS A 52 5.13 1.37 10.72
C LYS A 52 5.37 2.64 9.93
N MET A 53 6.50 3.27 10.20
CA MET A 53 7.01 4.38 9.42
C MET A 53 8.24 3.88 8.66
N GLU A 54 8.26 4.09 7.35
CA GLU A 54 9.44 3.82 6.52
C GLU A 54 10.07 5.15 6.13
N THR A 55 11.38 5.22 6.29
CA THR A 55 12.14 6.39 5.86
C THR A 55 13.09 5.93 4.77
N ASP A 56 13.03 6.58 3.61
CA ASP A 56 13.84 6.23 2.47
C ASP A 56 14.44 7.53 1.92
N TRP A 57 15.75 7.74 2.16
CA TRP A 57 16.48 8.90 1.66
C TRP A 57 15.73 10.21 1.89
N LEU A 58 14.94 10.61 0.92
CA LEU A 58 14.26 11.90 0.90
C LEU A 58 12.77 11.78 1.20
N ASP A 59 12.29 10.58 1.50
CA ASP A 59 10.86 10.37 1.57
C ASP A 59 10.49 9.53 2.79
N LYS A 60 9.24 9.69 3.20
CA LYS A 60 8.63 8.90 4.25
C LYS A 60 7.33 8.30 3.74
N SER A 61 7.05 7.09 4.22
CA SER A 61 5.74 6.48 4.00
C SER A 61 5.35 5.75 5.28
N TYR A 62 4.09 5.35 5.33
CA TYR A 62 3.54 4.69 6.51
C TYR A 62 2.74 3.49 6.08
N ASP A 63 2.97 2.36 6.77
CA ASP A 63 2.21 1.14 6.54
C ASP A 63 1.33 0.86 7.75
N VAL A 64 0.10 0.45 7.49
CA VAL A 64 -0.82 0.00 8.54
C VAL A 64 -1.30 -1.38 8.13
N ILE A 65 -1.08 -2.36 9.02
CA ILE A 65 -1.51 -3.73 8.77
C ILE A 65 -2.56 -4.06 9.82
N PHE A 66 -3.71 -4.54 9.36
CA PHE A 66 -4.82 -4.90 10.24
C PHE A 66 -4.72 -6.38 10.63
N THR A 67 -5.43 -6.75 11.70
CA THR A 67 -5.40 -8.12 12.20
C THR A 67 -5.95 -9.14 11.22
N ASP A 68 -6.76 -8.70 10.24
CA ASP A 68 -7.27 -9.59 9.18
C ASP A 68 -6.31 -9.74 8.00
N GLY A 69 -5.14 -9.11 8.07
CA GLY A 69 -4.14 -9.16 7.00
C GLY A 69 -4.25 -8.07 5.96
N ASN A 70 -5.29 -7.26 5.99
CA ASN A 70 -5.41 -6.13 5.08
C ASN A 70 -4.35 -5.08 5.40
N LYS A 71 -3.94 -4.34 4.38
CA LYS A 71 -2.83 -3.40 4.51
C LYS A 71 -3.14 -2.10 3.80
N LEU A 72 -2.74 -1.00 4.44
CA LEU A 72 -2.79 0.34 3.83
C LEU A 72 -1.38 0.91 3.80
N GLU A 73 -1.09 1.68 2.77
CA GLU A 73 0.14 2.45 2.70
C GLU A 73 -0.22 3.91 2.44
N PHE A 74 0.42 4.82 3.17
CA PHE A 74 0.20 6.26 3.06
C PHE A 74 1.51 6.96 2.74
N ASP A 75 1.42 8.08 2.02
CA ASP A 75 2.59 8.94 1.80
C ASP A 75 2.84 9.81 3.04
N LYS A 76 3.84 10.67 2.97
CA LYS A 76 4.22 11.50 4.12
C LYS A 76 3.16 12.51 4.53
N GLN A 77 2.24 12.87 3.63
CA GLN A 77 1.13 13.75 3.96
C GLN A 77 -0.08 12.99 4.49
N GLY A 78 -0.04 11.65 4.47
CA GLY A 78 -1.16 10.84 4.93
C GLY A 78 -2.19 10.53 3.86
N ASN A 79 -1.85 10.72 2.59
CA ASN A 79 -2.71 10.31 1.48
C ASN A 79 -2.41 8.85 1.16
N TRP A 80 -3.45 8.05 0.91
CA TRP A 80 -3.21 6.64 0.64
C TRP A 80 -2.50 6.44 -0.70
N LYS A 81 -1.59 5.48 -0.72
CA LYS A 81 -0.86 5.05 -1.92
C LYS A 81 -1.28 3.65 -2.33
N GLU A 82 -1.59 2.81 -1.37
CA GLU A 82 -2.00 1.44 -1.63
C GLU A 82 -3.04 1.02 -0.62
N ILE A 83 -4.08 0.33 -1.10
CA ILE A 83 -5.08 -0.31 -0.26
C ILE A 83 -5.15 -1.76 -0.72
N ASN A 84 -4.71 -2.69 0.13
CA ASN A 84 -4.61 -4.11 -0.21
C ASN A 84 -5.50 -4.90 0.74
N CYS A 85 -6.61 -5.39 0.19
CA CYS A 85 -7.58 -6.18 0.95
C CYS A 85 -7.75 -7.55 0.29
N LYS A 86 -6.64 -8.24 0.06
CA LYS A 86 -6.65 -9.48 -0.72
C LYS A 86 -7.47 -10.60 -0.09
N TYR A 87 -7.75 -10.50 1.20
CA TYR A 87 -8.54 -11.51 1.91
C TYR A 87 -10.02 -11.13 2.03
N SER A 88 -10.39 -9.94 1.60
CA SER A 88 -11.77 -9.48 1.65
C SER A 88 -12.11 -8.71 0.37
N ALA A 89 -12.19 -7.40 0.45
CA ALA A 89 -12.38 -6.54 -0.72
C ALA A 89 -12.10 -5.12 -0.30
N VAL A 90 -11.60 -4.32 -1.23
CA VAL A 90 -11.42 -2.88 -1.00
C VAL A 90 -12.80 -2.25 -0.85
N PRO A 91 -13.06 -1.46 0.21
CA PRO A 91 -14.34 -0.78 0.34
C PRO A 91 -14.62 0.09 -0.88
N THR A 92 -15.85 0.01 -1.40
CA THR A 92 -16.20 0.78 -2.59
C THR A 92 -16.13 2.28 -2.35
N SER A 93 -16.25 2.71 -1.09
CA SER A 93 -16.17 4.13 -0.73
C SER A 93 -14.82 4.76 -1.00
N VAL A 94 -13.74 3.98 -1.12
CA VAL A 94 -12.40 4.52 -1.37
C VAL A 94 -11.99 4.42 -2.83
N ILE A 95 -12.76 3.70 -3.65
CA ILE A 95 -12.44 3.51 -5.07
C ILE A 95 -12.97 4.71 -5.85
N PRO A 96 -12.13 5.36 -6.66
CA PRO A 96 -12.64 6.46 -7.51
C PRO A 96 -13.83 6.00 -8.34
N ALA A 97 -14.84 6.84 -8.43
CA ALA A 97 -16.10 6.48 -9.08
C ALA A 97 -15.93 5.98 -10.52
N PRO A 98 -15.10 6.60 -11.37
CA PRO A 98 -14.93 6.10 -12.74
C PRO A 98 -14.34 4.69 -12.80
N ILE A 99 -13.42 4.38 -11.89
CA ILE A 99 -12.82 3.04 -11.82
C ILE A 99 -13.85 2.03 -11.37
N LEU A 100 -14.62 2.37 -10.33
CA LEU A 100 -15.67 1.50 -9.81
C LEU A 100 -16.72 1.20 -10.90
N LYS A 101 -17.09 2.24 -11.67
CA LYS A 101 -18.03 2.07 -12.76
C LYS A 101 -17.48 1.13 -13.84
N TYR A 102 -16.22 1.32 -14.21
CA TYR A 102 -15.61 0.44 -15.23
C TYR A 102 -15.62 -1.01 -14.76
N VAL A 103 -15.25 -1.27 -13.51
CA VAL A 103 -15.23 -2.62 -12.96
C VAL A 103 -16.64 -3.22 -12.94
N SER A 104 -17.64 -2.47 -12.47
CA SER A 104 -19.00 -3.02 -12.40
C SER A 104 -19.61 -3.23 -13.78
N ASP A 105 -19.26 -2.40 -14.77
CA ASP A 105 -19.78 -2.56 -16.13
C ASP A 105 -19.15 -3.74 -16.86
N ASN A 106 -17.86 -4.00 -16.64
CA ASN A 106 -17.10 -4.99 -17.41
C ASN A 106 -16.79 -6.28 -16.65
N TYR A 107 -16.77 -6.22 -15.33
CA TYR A 107 -16.46 -7.38 -14.48
C TYR A 107 -17.41 -7.40 -13.29
N PRO A 108 -18.72 -7.55 -13.54
CA PRO A 108 -19.71 -7.36 -12.47
C PRO A 108 -19.60 -8.35 -11.32
N ASP A 109 -19.00 -9.52 -11.56
CA ASP A 109 -18.84 -10.53 -10.50
C ASP A 109 -17.48 -10.43 -9.79
N ALA A 110 -16.65 -9.49 -10.19
CA ALA A 110 -15.32 -9.35 -9.59
C ALA A 110 -15.34 -8.29 -8.49
N LYS A 111 -14.49 -8.50 -7.51
CA LYS A 111 -14.27 -7.52 -6.44
C LYS A 111 -12.88 -6.92 -6.63
N VAL A 112 -12.71 -5.68 -6.20
CA VAL A 112 -11.39 -5.05 -6.18
C VAL A 112 -10.68 -5.52 -4.92
N LEU A 113 -9.54 -6.19 -5.09
CA LEU A 113 -8.76 -6.69 -3.96
C LEU A 113 -7.62 -5.76 -3.59
N LYS A 114 -7.18 -4.94 -4.53
CA LYS A 114 -6.05 -4.04 -4.31
C LYS A 114 -6.18 -2.85 -5.25
N ILE A 115 -5.85 -1.68 -4.74
CA ILE A 115 -5.73 -0.48 -5.57
C ILE A 115 -4.50 0.28 -5.14
N GLU A 116 -3.69 0.69 -6.12
CA GLU A 116 -2.50 1.51 -5.91
C GLU A 116 -2.60 2.76 -6.75
N ARG A 117 -2.01 3.84 -6.28
CA ARG A 117 -1.90 5.06 -7.07
C ARG A 117 -0.55 5.71 -6.83
N ASP A 118 -0.03 6.32 -7.87
CA ASP A 118 1.18 7.12 -7.79
C ASP A 118 1.00 8.38 -8.63
N LYS A 119 2.09 9.02 -9.01
CA LYS A 119 2.06 10.27 -9.76
C LYS A 119 1.56 10.09 -11.19
N ARG A 120 1.49 8.86 -11.71
CA ARG A 120 1.24 8.61 -13.12
C ARG A 120 -0.05 7.85 -13.36
N ASP A 121 -0.42 6.93 -12.48
CA ASP A 121 -1.53 6.04 -12.79
C ASP A 121 -2.13 5.42 -11.53
N TYR A 122 -3.24 4.71 -11.77
CA TYR A 122 -3.88 3.83 -10.80
C TYR A 122 -3.75 2.40 -11.29
N GLU A 123 -3.45 1.47 -10.40
CA GLU A 123 -3.43 0.04 -10.71
C GLU A 123 -4.44 -0.66 -9.80
N VAL A 124 -5.25 -1.52 -10.41
CA VAL A 124 -6.35 -2.19 -9.71
C VAL A 124 -6.24 -3.68 -9.96
N LYS A 125 -6.24 -4.47 -8.89
CA LYS A 125 -6.24 -5.93 -9.00
C LYS A 125 -7.61 -6.46 -8.61
N LEU A 126 -8.17 -7.31 -9.47
CA LEU A 126 -9.50 -7.87 -9.28
C LEU A 126 -9.43 -9.30 -8.76
N SER A 127 -10.53 -9.76 -8.20
CA SER A 127 -10.64 -11.12 -7.67
C SER A 127 -10.59 -12.20 -8.75
N ASN A 128 -10.80 -11.85 -10.02
CA ASN A 128 -10.69 -12.75 -11.15
C ASN A 128 -9.27 -12.79 -11.74
N ARG A 129 -8.30 -12.21 -11.04
CA ARG A 129 -6.88 -12.15 -11.41
C ARG A 129 -6.53 -11.14 -12.50
N TRP A 130 -7.48 -10.42 -13.05
CA TRP A 130 -7.18 -9.35 -13.98
C TRP A 130 -6.61 -8.14 -13.22
N GLU A 131 -5.67 -7.46 -13.85
CA GLU A 131 -5.12 -6.20 -13.35
C GLU A 131 -5.39 -5.13 -14.38
N LEU A 132 -5.89 -4.00 -13.91
CA LEU A 132 -6.26 -2.87 -14.75
C LEU A 132 -5.39 -1.68 -14.38
N LYS A 133 -4.99 -0.93 -15.40
CA LYS A 133 -4.23 0.30 -15.17
C LYS A 133 -5.00 1.45 -15.81
N PHE A 134 -5.15 2.53 -15.05
CA PHE A 134 -5.83 3.74 -15.51
C PHE A 134 -4.87 4.92 -15.36
N ASP A 135 -4.95 5.88 -16.28
CA ASP A 135 -4.22 7.13 -16.10
C ASP A 135 -4.93 8.01 -15.07
N LEU A 136 -4.39 9.20 -14.82
CA LEU A 136 -4.95 10.08 -13.79
C LEU A 136 -6.28 10.71 -14.19
N GLN A 137 -6.66 10.62 -15.46
CA GLN A 137 -7.97 11.03 -15.96
C GLN A 137 -8.94 9.86 -16.01
N PHE A 138 -8.53 8.70 -15.46
CA PHE A 138 -9.34 7.48 -15.36
C PHE A 138 -9.63 6.83 -16.70
N ASN A 139 -8.74 7.03 -17.69
CA ASN A 139 -8.78 6.27 -18.93
C ASN A 139 -8.03 4.95 -18.72
N LEU A 140 -8.63 3.86 -19.20
CA LEU A 140 -7.95 2.56 -19.13
C LEU A 140 -6.79 2.56 -20.12
N ILE A 141 -5.59 2.25 -19.63
CA ILE A 141 -4.38 2.25 -20.45
C ILE A 141 -3.71 0.89 -20.54
N ASP A 142 -4.09 -0.07 -19.69
CA ASP A 142 -3.53 -1.42 -19.77
C ASP A 142 -4.42 -2.41 -19.05
N ILE A 143 -4.46 -3.64 -19.56
CA ILE A 143 -5.11 -4.78 -18.93
C ILE A 143 -4.11 -5.94 -18.96
N ASP A 144 -3.92 -6.56 -17.81
CA ASP A 144 -2.99 -7.69 -17.69
C ASP A 144 -3.65 -8.82 -16.91
N ASN A 145 -3.17 -10.04 -17.16
CA ASN A 145 -3.75 -11.21 -16.48
C ASN A 145 -2.65 -12.09 -15.91
#